data_ba2e795a80568ac70394d095ace15e3f
#
_entry.id   ba2e795a80568ac70394d095ace15e3f
#
_cell.length_a   1.000
_cell.length_b   1.000
_cell.length_c   1.000
_cell.angle_alpha   90.00
_cell.angle_beta   90.00
_cell.angle_gamma   90.00
#
_symmetry.space_group_name_H-M   'P 1'
#
loop_
_entity.id
_entity.type
_entity.pdbx_description
1 polymer ?
#
loop_
_entity_poly.entity_id
_entity_poly.type
_entity_poly.pdbx_seq_one_letter_code
_entity_poly.pdbx_strand_id
1 'polypeptide(L)'
;MKYILFGAGDIGIRAYKVLGERFVKYFADNFKCGTQIYGKPVLSFQEMVEKADAYQIIITSDDYAEVLEKQLQDAGIYNYLIFNRRNSNEMKEFLPKYNYLYNTKYMDYTDILLNYKIQRYKQIAIYGVNKCLKNLLLELAILSVLEYVVAIVEPDTDQKNIYGIPVRKLDNIGNTIDCMIINKKRTESNIRDQLENCNFAVIDIYDVDKFVFYNRHPELERFHNIHKNERAFLLGNGPSLTLADIEMLRKNHEICFGLNKIHKIFELTEWRPDYICMSDARVISACESELDKLTANSIVFMADRFFYSSNSYVCSDKVQYVHLKSEYYEPNLPGFSENIAEGVFWGACVTYDLALQIAAYMGFKEIYLVGIDHNNIGQVTDSRNHFIPDYFSQEEKGVYEGVKADFAAMNLAYQKAESYAKKHGFQIYNATRGGQLEVFKRVDFDTLF
;
A
#
# COMPACT_ATOMS: atom_id res chain seq x y z
N MET A 1 -18.25 13.28 -9.97
CA MET A 1 -18.06 12.66 -11.31
C MET A 1 -17.87 11.17 -11.09
N LYS A 2 -18.27 10.32 -12.03
CA LYS A 2 -18.11 8.86 -11.94
C LYS A 2 -17.37 8.39 -13.18
N TYR A 3 -16.56 7.34 -13.04
CA TYR A 3 -15.59 6.92 -14.05
C TYR A 3 -15.88 5.53 -14.60
N ILE A 4 -15.54 5.35 -15.88
CA ILE A 4 -15.31 4.06 -16.52
C ILE A 4 -13.80 3.98 -16.79
N LEU A 5 -13.16 2.91 -16.35
CA LEU A 5 -11.74 2.66 -16.62
C LEU A 5 -11.62 1.77 -17.87
N PHE A 6 -11.13 2.33 -18.97
CA PHE A 6 -10.94 1.61 -20.22
C PHE A 6 -9.53 1.00 -20.27
N GLY A 7 -9.48 -0.29 -20.09
CA GLY A 7 -8.32 -1.13 -19.83
C GLY A 7 -8.43 -1.78 -18.44
N ALA A 8 -8.80 -3.07 -18.41
CA ALA A 8 -9.00 -3.85 -17.18
C ALA A 8 -7.76 -4.68 -16.79
N GLY A 9 -6.58 -4.19 -17.15
CA GLY A 9 -5.28 -4.71 -16.75
C GLY A 9 -4.75 -4.03 -15.49
N ASP A 10 -3.44 -4.19 -15.24
CA ASP A 10 -2.74 -3.66 -14.05
C ASP A 10 -2.92 -2.16 -13.87
N ILE A 11 -2.86 -1.40 -14.96
CA ILE A 11 -3.02 0.05 -14.92
C ILE A 11 -4.45 0.42 -14.56
N GLY A 12 -5.45 -0.33 -15.07
CA GLY A 12 -6.85 -0.16 -14.71
C GLY A 12 -7.10 -0.44 -13.23
N ILE A 13 -6.53 -1.52 -12.70
CA ILE A 13 -6.60 -1.88 -11.28
C ILE A 13 -5.94 -0.81 -10.42
N ARG A 14 -4.78 -0.31 -10.85
CA ARG A 14 -4.10 0.80 -10.18
C ARG A 14 -4.95 2.06 -10.17
N ALA A 15 -5.51 2.46 -11.30
CA ALA A 15 -6.40 3.61 -11.41
C ALA A 15 -7.65 3.44 -10.51
N TYR A 16 -8.23 2.22 -10.45
CA TYR A 16 -9.33 1.92 -9.56
C TYR A 16 -8.98 2.15 -8.09
N LYS A 17 -7.82 1.66 -7.65
CA LYS A 17 -7.36 1.82 -6.27
C LYS A 17 -7.08 3.28 -5.90
N VAL A 18 -6.64 4.08 -6.85
CA VAL A 18 -6.44 5.52 -6.71
C VAL A 18 -7.77 6.26 -6.56
N LEU A 19 -8.68 6.01 -7.49
CA LEU A 19 -9.97 6.71 -7.54
C LEU A 19 -10.93 6.21 -6.45
N GLY A 20 -10.77 4.97 -6.03
CA GLY A 20 -11.60 4.29 -5.06
C GLY A 20 -12.93 3.80 -5.62
N GLU A 21 -13.51 2.82 -4.94
CA GLU A 21 -14.75 2.14 -5.31
C GLU A 21 -15.92 3.09 -5.56
N ARG A 22 -15.98 4.16 -4.80
CA ARG A 22 -17.08 5.13 -4.84
C ARG A 22 -17.22 5.83 -6.19
N PHE A 23 -16.10 6.06 -6.87
CA PHE A 23 -16.06 6.86 -8.10
C PHE A 23 -15.98 6.00 -9.35
N VAL A 24 -15.32 4.86 -9.31
CA VAL A 24 -15.28 3.91 -10.42
C VAL A 24 -16.56 3.07 -10.42
N LYS A 25 -17.31 3.11 -11.51
CA LYS A 25 -18.56 2.34 -11.67
C LYS A 25 -18.36 1.10 -12.51
N TYR A 26 -17.53 1.20 -13.53
CA TYR A 26 -17.27 0.13 -14.48
C TYR A 26 -15.80 0.09 -14.85
N PHE A 27 -15.33 -1.09 -15.19
CA PHE A 27 -14.22 -1.26 -16.10
C PHE A 27 -14.78 -1.44 -17.50
N ALA A 28 -13.95 -1.23 -18.53
CA ALA A 28 -14.22 -1.65 -19.90
C ALA A 28 -12.96 -2.26 -20.48
N ASP A 29 -13.09 -3.34 -21.24
CA ASP A 29 -11.94 -4.04 -21.82
C ASP A 29 -12.38 -4.87 -23.02
N ASN A 30 -11.57 -4.86 -24.09
CA ASN A 30 -11.87 -5.58 -25.33
C ASN A 30 -11.81 -7.11 -25.17
N PHE A 31 -11.07 -7.61 -24.15
CA PHE A 31 -10.80 -9.04 -23.95
C PHE A 31 -11.43 -9.61 -22.69
N LYS A 32 -11.62 -8.78 -21.66
CA LYS A 32 -12.14 -9.18 -20.35
C LYS A 32 -13.61 -8.83 -20.13
N CYS A 33 -14.30 -8.33 -21.16
CA CYS A 33 -15.70 -7.98 -21.04
C CYS A 33 -16.57 -9.17 -20.59
N GLY A 34 -17.62 -8.87 -19.84
CA GLY A 34 -18.50 -9.89 -19.25
C GLY A 34 -17.99 -10.48 -17.92
N THR A 35 -16.80 -10.07 -17.46
CA THR A 35 -16.25 -10.45 -16.15
C THR A 35 -16.49 -9.36 -15.09
N GLN A 36 -15.99 -9.57 -13.87
CA GLN A 36 -16.01 -8.57 -12.80
C GLN A 36 -14.61 -8.39 -12.21
N ILE A 37 -14.29 -7.15 -11.83
CA ILE A 37 -13.09 -6.79 -11.10
C ILE A 37 -13.49 -6.00 -9.87
N TYR A 38 -13.17 -6.46 -8.67
CA TYR A 38 -13.61 -5.86 -7.40
C TYR A 38 -15.14 -5.63 -7.34
N GLY A 39 -15.91 -6.61 -7.82
CA GLY A 39 -17.38 -6.50 -7.89
C GLY A 39 -17.91 -5.47 -8.90
N LYS A 40 -17.03 -4.83 -9.70
CA LYS A 40 -17.43 -3.92 -10.77
C LYS A 40 -17.51 -4.67 -12.10
N PRO A 41 -18.61 -4.54 -12.87
CA PRO A 41 -18.70 -5.14 -14.19
C PRO A 41 -17.61 -4.62 -15.13
N VAL A 42 -17.08 -5.51 -15.96
CA VAL A 42 -16.20 -5.18 -17.08
C VAL A 42 -17.05 -5.13 -18.35
N LEU A 43 -17.26 -3.93 -18.87
CA LEU A 43 -18.07 -3.67 -20.05
C LEU A 43 -17.30 -4.03 -21.33
N SER A 44 -18.02 -4.40 -22.37
CA SER A 44 -17.52 -4.35 -23.74
C SER A 44 -17.33 -2.90 -24.19
N PHE A 45 -16.58 -2.69 -25.28
CA PHE A 45 -16.42 -1.36 -25.87
C PHE A 45 -17.77 -0.73 -26.22
N GLN A 46 -18.70 -1.48 -26.83
CA GLN A 46 -20.01 -1.01 -27.22
C GLN A 46 -20.84 -0.55 -26.01
N GLU A 47 -20.89 -1.35 -24.95
CA GLU A 47 -21.59 -0.99 -23.70
C GLU A 47 -20.98 0.24 -23.01
N MET A 48 -19.67 0.45 -23.14
CA MET A 48 -19.01 1.65 -22.64
C MET A 48 -19.40 2.88 -23.45
N VAL A 49 -19.43 2.78 -24.78
CA VAL A 49 -19.83 3.89 -25.68
C VAL A 49 -21.25 4.35 -25.34
N GLU A 50 -22.20 3.43 -25.11
CA GLU A 50 -23.58 3.73 -24.73
C GLU A 50 -23.68 4.51 -23.39
N LYS A 51 -22.65 4.46 -22.57
CA LYS A 51 -22.59 5.12 -21.26
C LYS A 51 -21.68 6.36 -21.23
N ALA A 52 -21.04 6.69 -22.35
CA ALA A 52 -20.02 7.75 -22.41
C ALA A 52 -20.54 9.13 -21.97
N ASP A 53 -21.80 9.44 -22.22
CA ASP A 53 -22.42 10.72 -21.83
C ASP A 53 -22.61 10.86 -20.31
N ALA A 54 -22.76 9.73 -19.61
CA ALA A 54 -23.03 9.72 -18.17
C ALA A 54 -21.76 9.55 -17.32
N TYR A 55 -20.64 9.13 -17.91
CA TYR A 55 -19.42 8.77 -17.20
C TYR A 55 -18.19 9.36 -17.90
N GLN A 56 -17.22 9.82 -17.09
CA GLN A 56 -15.91 10.19 -17.60
C GLN A 56 -15.10 8.91 -17.88
N ILE A 57 -14.63 8.75 -19.11
CA ILE A 57 -13.77 7.63 -19.49
C ILE A 57 -12.32 7.97 -19.16
N ILE A 58 -11.61 7.02 -18.57
CA ILE A 58 -10.16 7.08 -18.34
C ILE A 58 -9.53 5.89 -19.05
N ILE A 59 -8.69 6.14 -20.04
CA ILE A 59 -7.85 5.11 -20.66
C ILE A 59 -6.80 4.68 -19.63
N THR A 60 -6.70 3.39 -19.36
CA THR A 60 -5.81 2.82 -18.34
C THR A 60 -4.96 1.71 -18.95
N SER A 61 -4.01 2.12 -19.78
CA SER A 61 -3.08 1.21 -20.44
C SER A 61 -1.76 1.92 -20.73
N ASP A 62 -0.65 1.18 -20.57
CA ASP A 62 0.69 1.65 -20.98
C ASP A 62 1.01 1.26 -22.43
N ASP A 63 0.67 0.02 -22.83
CA ASP A 63 1.09 -0.52 -24.11
C ASP A 63 0.06 -0.28 -25.22
N TYR A 64 -1.21 -0.10 -24.86
CA TYR A 64 -2.32 0.00 -25.81
C TYR A 64 -3.04 1.35 -25.75
N ALA A 65 -2.49 2.35 -25.07
CA ALA A 65 -3.13 3.65 -24.92
C ALA A 65 -3.54 4.27 -26.25
N GLU A 66 -2.63 4.32 -27.22
CA GLU A 66 -2.90 4.86 -28.56
C GLU A 66 -4.00 4.08 -29.33
N VAL A 67 -4.04 2.76 -29.15
CA VAL A 67 -5.06 1.91 -29.78
C VAL A 67 -6.42 2.17 -29.18
N LEU A 68 -6.50 2.27 -27.84
CA LEU A 68 -7.74 2.55 -27.12
C LEU A 68 -8.23 3.98 -27.38
N GLU A 69 -7.30 4.93 -27.46
CA GLU A 69 -7.61 6.32 -27.83
C GLU A 69 -8.22 6.40 -29.23
N LYS A 70 -7.59 5.74 -30.22
CA LYS A 70 -8.13 5.68 -31.56
C LYS A 70 -9.54 5.06 -31.61
N GLN A 71 -9.78 4.00 -30.86
CA GLN A 71 -11.13 3.39 -30.76
C GLN A 71 -12.16 4.40 -30.24
N LEU A 72 -11.83 5.22 -29.23
CA LEU A 72 -12.73 6.25 -28.73
C LEU A 72 -12.98 7.34 -29.76
N GLN A 73 -11.94 7.82 -30.44
CA GLN A 73 -12.04 8.83 -31.48
C GLN A 73 -12.87 8.35 -32.68
N ASP A 74 -12.65 7.12 -33.11
CA ASP A 74 -13.45 6.47 -34.19
C ASP A 74 -14.95 6.34 -33.82
N ALA A 75 -15.25 6.26 -32.51
CA ALA A 75 -16.62 6.28 -31.98
C ALA A 75 -17.15 7.70 -31.68
N GLY A 76 -16.40 8.74 -32.02
CA GLY A 76 -16.77 10.14 -31.78
C GLY A 76 -16.62 10.62 -30.34
N ILE A 77 -15.91 9.89 -29.51
CA ILE A 77 -15.67 10.24 -28.09
C ILE A 77 -14.31 10.92 -27.97
N TYR A 78 -14.30 12.20 -27.60
CA TYR A 78 -13.08 13.01 -27.45
C TYR A 78 -12.86 13.50 -26.01
N ASN A 79 -13.85 13.30 -25.11
CA ASN A 79 -13.75 13.69 -23.71
C ASN A 79 -13.33 12.48 -22.85
N TYR A 80 -12.05 12.16 -22.85
CA TYR A 80 -11.46 11.10 -22.04
C TYR A 80 -10.17 11.58 -21.35
N LEU A 81 -9.74 10.85 -20.34
CA LEU A 81 -8.48 11.02 -19.62
C LEU A 81 -7.57 9.84 -19.92
N ILE A 82 -6.25 10.02 -19.75
CA ILE A 82 -5.28 8.93 -19.86
C ILE A 82 -4.53 8.78 -18.54
N PHE A 83 -4.57 7.59 -17.98
CA PHE A 83 -3.79 7.18 -16.83
C PHE A 83 -2.74 6.16 -17.29
N ASN A 84 -1.51 6.61 -17.49
CA ASN A 84 -0.44 5.85 -18.13
C ASN A 84 0.89 6.07 -17.42
N ARG A 85 1.68 4.99 -17.23
CA ARG A 85 3.02 5.05 -16.60
C ARG A 85 4.13 5.45 -17.57
N ARG A 86 3.99 5.11 -18.84
CA ARG A 86 5.09 5.16 -19.83
C ARG A 86 5.11 6.43 -20.65
N ASN A 87 3.97 7.01 -20.90
CA ASN A 87 3.86 8.10 -21.84
C ASN A 87 3.67 9.47 -21.18
N SER A 88 4.81 10.05 -20.76
CA SER A 88 4.83 11.41 -20.19
C SER A 88 4.36 12.50 -21.17
N ASN A 89 4.39 12.24 -22.49
CA ASN A 89 3.98 13.22 -23.48
C ASN A 89 2.45 13.34 -23.55
N GLU A 90 1.72 12.24 -23.48
CA GLU A 90 0.26 12.21 -23.44
C GLU A 90 -0.28 12.88 -22.17
N MET A 91 0.36 12.61 -21.03
CA MET A 91 0.02 13.32 -19.79
C MET A 91 0.31 14.82 -19.91
N LYS A 92 1.35 15.22 -20.66
CA LYS A 92 1.65 16.62 -20.94
C LYS A 92 0.60 17.30 -21.81
N GLU A 93 0.06 16.61 -22.79
CA GLU A 93 -1.03 17.13 -23.64
C GLU A 93 -2.32 17.28 -22.84
N PHE A 94 -2.62 16.29 -22.00
CA PHE A 94 -3.80 16.31 -21.14
C PHE A 94 -3.69 17.35 -20.01
N LEU A 95 -2.51 17.48 -19.40
CA LEU A 95 -2.23 18.42 -18.31
C LEU A 95 -1.10 19.39 -18.70
N PRO A 96 -1.25 20.24 -19.71
CA PRO A 96 -0.17 21.07 -20.24
C PRO A 96 0.47 21.99 -19.19
N LYS A 97 -0.29 22.35 -18.16
CA LYS A 97 0.14 23.16 -17.02
C LYS A 97 1.06 22.40 -16.03
N TYR A 98 0.99 21.03 -16.06
CA TYR A 98 1.54 20.15 -15.02
C TYR A 98 2.37 19.01 -15.60
N ASN A 99 3.08 19.28 -16.66
CA ASN A 99 3.79 18.30 -17.50
C ASN A 99 4.93 17.52 -16.82
N TYR A 100 5.12 17.66 -15.52
CA TYR A 100 6.14 16.93 -14.74
C TYR A 100 5.58 15.87 -13.81
N LEU A 101 4.25 15.66 -13.81
CA LEU A 101 3.59 14.76 -12.86
C LEU A 101 3.79 13.28 -13.16
N TYR A 102 4.25 12.98 -14.38
CA TYR A 102 4.44 11.61 -14.83
C TYR A 102 5.76 10.98 -14.29
N ASN A 103 5.82 9.66 -14.17
CA ASN A 103 6.98 8.87 -13.74
C ASN A 103 7.40 9.02 -12.26
N THR A 104 6.53 9.48 -11.39
CA THR A 104 6.81 9.45 -9.95
C THR A 104 6.34 8.15 -9.32
N LYS A 105 7.03 7.73 -8.24
CA LYS A 105 6.55 6.64 -7.41
C LYS A 105 5.20 7.02 -6.84
N TYR A 106 4.19 6.23 -7.12
CA TYR A 106 2.83 6.52 -6.77
C TYR A 106 2.64 6.50 -5.25
N MET A 107 1.98 7.54 -4.71
CA MET A 107 1.52 7.61 -3.33
C MET A 107 0.02 7.84 -3.34
N ASP A 108 -0.67 7.19 -2.43
CA ASP A 108 -2.13 7.13 -2.45
C ASP A 108 -2.72 8.06 -1.38
N TYR A 109 -2.97 9.29 -1.75
CA TYR A 109 -3.68 10.26 -0.92
C TYR A 109 -5.19 10.29 -1.18
N THR A 110 -5.67 9.45 -2.08
CA THR A 110 -7.06 9.50 -2.56
C THR A 110 -8.06 9.38 -1.41
N ASP A 111 -7.87 8.44 -0.51
CA ASP A 111 -8.80 8.21 0.60
C ASP A 111 -8.94 9.45 1.49
N ILE A 112 -7.81 10.07 1.84
CA ILE A 112 -7.83 11.25 2.69
C ILE A 112 -8.47 12.45 1.98
N LEU A 113 -8.12 12.69 0.71
CA LEU A 113 -8.68 13.77 -0.09
C LEU A 113 -10.20 13.61 -0.26
N LEU A 114 -10.67 12.38 -0.48
CA LEU A 114 -12.09 12.08 -0.61
C LEU A 114 -12.84 12.20 0.72
N ASN A 115 -12.23 11.77 1.82
CA ASN A 115 -12.81 11.90 3.15
C ASN A 115 -13.08 13.37 3.50
N TYR A 116 -12.13 14.25 3.19
CA TYR A 116 -12.32 15.69 3.34
C TYR A 116 -13.19 16.33 2.25
N LYS A 117 -13.75 15.52 1.32
CA LYS A 117 -14.61 16.00 0.22
C LYS A 117 -13.90 17.11 -0.58
N ILE A 118 -12.67 16.83 -1.00
CA ILE A 118 -11.79 17.84 -1.66
C ILE A 118 -12.47 18.52 -2.84
N GLN A 119 -13.38 17.85 -3.55
CA GLN A 119 -14.09 18.40 -4.72
C GLN A 119 -15.00 19.60 -4.40
N ARG A 120 -15.30 19.86 -3.14
CA ARG A 120 -16.10 21.03 -2.74
C ARG A 120 -15.33 22.35 -2.76
N TYR A 121 -14.00 22.28 -2.68
CA TYR A 121 -13.15 23.47 -2.63
C TYR A 121 -12.77 23.95 -4.03
N LYS A 122 -12.68 25.27 -4.18
CA LYS A 122 -12.41 25.93 -5.48
C LYS A 122 -11.19 26.84 -5.46
N GLN A 123 -10.60 27.09 -4.30
CA GLN A 123 -9.40 27.91 -4.10
C GLN A 123 -8.48 27.16 -3.13
N ILE A 124 -7.70 26.22 -3.65
CA ILE A 124 -6.86 25.32 -2.85
C ILE A 124 -5.42 25.80 -2.85
N ALA A 125 -4.80 25.86 -1.68
CA ALA A 125 -3.34 26.00 -1.56
C ALA A 125 -2.72 24.69 -1.04
N ILE A 126 -1.46 24.43 -1.42
CA ILE A 126 -0.68 23.31 -0.90
C ILE A 126 0.51 23.87 -0.13
N TYR A 127 0.61 23.53 1.16
CA TYR A 127 1.74 23.89 2.00
C TYR A 127 2.80 22.81 1.99
N GLY A 128 4.01 23.15 1.53
CA GLY A 128 5.17 22.28 1.56
C GLY A 128 5.50 21.61 0.24
N VAL A 129 6.79 21.68 -0.10
CA VAL A 129 7.39 21.04 -1.28
C VAL A 129 8.28 19.90 -0.82
N ASN A 130 7.96 18.70 -1.23
CA ASN A 130 8.73 17.49 -0.95
C ASN A 130 8.65 16.52 -2.14
N LYS A 131 9.30 15.37 -2.02
CA LYS A 131 9.30 14.32 -3.06
C LYS A 131 7.92 13.77 -3.41
N CYS A 132 6.93 13.96 -2.54
CA CYS A 132 5.56 13.45 -2.70
C CYS A 132 4.63 14.45 -3.40
N LEU A 133 5.03 15.72 -3.55
CA LEU A 133 4.19 16.77 -4.14
C LEU A 133 3.70 16.39 -5.54
N LYS A 134 4.57 15.80 -6.38
CA LYS A 134 4.18 15.37 -7.72
C LYS A 134 3.02 14.36 -7.69
N ASN A 135 3.08 13.42 -6.76
CA ASN A 135 2.05 12.39 -6.63
C ASN A 135 0.74 13.00 -6.13
N LEU A 136 0.80 13.89 -5.14
CA LEU A 136 -0.37 14.62 -4.66
C LEU A 136 -1.06 15.40 -5.79
N LEU A 137 -0.28 16.12 -6.60
CA LEU A 137 -0.82 16.86 -7.75
C LEU A 137 -1.45 15.92 -8.80
N LEU A 138 -0.84 14.74 -9.03
CA LEU A 138 -1.42 13.74 -9.92
C LEU A 138 -2.77 13.23 -9.41
N GLU A 139 -2.89 12.95 -8.13
CA GLU A 139 -4.15 12.51 -7.53
C GLU A 139 -5.23 13.60 -7.58
N LEU A 140 -4.86 14.86 -7.32
CA LEU A 140 -5.77 15.99 -7.49
C LEU A 140 -6.23 16.15 -8.95
N ALA A 141 -5.35 15.87 -9.92
CA ALA A 141 -5.72 15.85 -11.34
C ALA A 141 -6.74 14.74 -11.65
N ILE A 142 -6.48 13.53 -11.19
CA ILE A 142 -7.38 12.38 -11.37
C ILE A 142 -8.75 12.64 -10.72
N LEU A 143 -8.77 13.32 -9.56
CA LEU A 143 -10.00 13.74 -8.89
C LEU A 143 -10.67 14.97 -9.55
N SER A 144 -10.12 15.49 -10.64
CA SER A 144 -10.59 16.70 -11.33
C SER A 144 -10.64 17.95 -10.43
N VAL A 145 -9.62 18.09 -9.56
CA VAL A 145 -9.51 19.18 -8.57
C VAL A 145 -8.27 20.03 -8.80
N LEU A 146 -7.31 19.55 -9.60
CA LEU A 146 -6.02 20.22 -9.80
C LEU A 146 -6.15 21.65 -10.33
N GLU A 147 -7.15 21.91 -11.17
CA GLU A 147 -7.41 23.26 -11.71
C GLU A 147 -7.75 24.30 -10.62
N TYR A 148 -8.20 23.84 -9.45
CA TYR A 148 -8.52 24.70 -8.31
C TYR A 148 -7.33 24.93 -7.38
N VAL A 149 -6.17 24.35 -7.67
CA VAL A 149 -4.93 24.62 -6.92
C VAL A 149 -4.34 25.94 -7.39
N VAL A 150 -4.50 26.98 -6.59
CA VAL A 150 -4.15 28.37 -6.93
C VAL A 150 -2.78 28.79 -6.43
N ALA A 151 -2.22 28.08 -5.46
CA ALA A 151 -0.91 28.39 -4.92
C ALA A 151 -0.22 27.19 -4.26
N ILE A 152 1.11 27.23 -4.25
CA ILE A 152 1.97 26.46 -3.37
C ILE A 152 2.56 27.41 -2.34
N VAL A 153 2.56 27.03 -1.06
CA VAL A 153 3.18 27.78 0.02
C VAL A 153 4.45 27.05 0.43
N GLU A 154 5.59 27.65 0.18
CA GLU A 154 6.90 27.13 0.60
C GLU A 154 7.75 28.28 1.12
N PRO A 155 7.99 28.35 2.46
CA PRO A 155 8.73 29.45 3.08
C PRO A 155 10.18 29.55 2.61
N ASP A 156 10.81 28.40 2.33
CA ASP A 156 12.24 28.27 2.14
C ASP A 156 12.65 28.28 0.63
N THR A 157 11.87 28.88 -0.23
CA THR A 157 12.18 28.95 -1.66
C THR A 157 12.04 30.34 -2.27
N ASP A 158 12.95 30.68 -3.18
CA ASP A 158 12.88 31.86 -4.03
C ASP A 158 12.17 31.60 -5.38
N GLN A 159 11.70 30.37 -5.60
CA GLN A 159 10.98 30.02 -6.83
C GLN A 159 9.64 30.75 -6.90
N LYS A 160 9.35 31.35 -8.06
CA LYS A 160 8.08 32.05 -8.29
C LYS A 160 6.94 31.11 -8.66
N ASN A 161 7.25 29.92 -9.14
CA ASN A 161 6.29 28.85 -9.45
C ASN A 161 6.94 27.47 -9.32
N ILE A 162 6.12 26.47 -9.04
CA ILE A 162 6.50 25.07 -8.98
C ILE A 162 5.43 24.28 -9.77
N TYR A 163 5.86 23.52 -10.76
CA TYR A 163 4.97 22.81 -11.70
C TYR A 163 3.91 23.72 -12.36
N GLY A 164 4.25 24.99 -12.60
CA GLY A 164 3.33 25.98 -13.17
C GLY A 164 2.35 26.60 -12.18
N ILE A 165 2.36 26.18 -10.91
CA ILE A 165 1.53 26.73 -9.85
C ILE A 165 2.31 27.84 -9.15
N PRO A 166 1.72 29.05 -8.95
CA PRO A 166 2.39 30.16 -8.28
C PRO A 166 2.82 29.82 -6.85
N VAL A 167 4.03 30.21 -6.46
CA VAL A 167 4.47 30.14 -5.07
C VAL A 167 4.12 31.44 -4.36
N ARG A 168 3.54 31.34 -3.17
CA ARG A 168 3.14 32.48 -2.33
C ARG A 168 3.61 32.29 -0.90
N LYS A 169 3.79 33.39 -0.17
CA LYS A 169 4.02 33.37 1.27
C LYS A 169 2.70 33.17 2.01
N LEU A 170 2.75 32.53 3.16
CA LEU A 170 1.57 32.23 3.98
C LEU A 170 0.76 33.49 4.31
N ASP A 171 1.43 34.57 4.68
CA ASP A 171 0.79 35.86 5.04
C ASP A 171 -0.04 36.48 3.91
N ASN A 172 0.23 36.11 2.67
CA ASN A 172 -0.40 36.66 1.48
C ASN A 172 -1.54 35.79 0.94
N ILE A 173 -1.93 34.72 1.65
CA ILE A 173 -2.84 33.73 1.10
C ILE A 173 -4.20 33.64 1.84
N GLY A 174 -4.24 34.03 3.12
CA GLY A 174 -5.31 33.70 4.04
C GLY A 174 -6.74 34.03 3.63
N ASN A 175 -6.95 35.10 2.86
CA ASN A 175 -8.30 35.54 2.41
C ASN A 175 -8.60 35.12 0.95
N THR A 176 -7.69 34.38 0.30
CA THR A 176 -7.83 34.02 -1.11
C THR A 176 -8.06 32.55 -1.35
N ILE A 177 -8.07 31.75 -0.29
CA ILE A 177 -8.26 30.31 -0.37
C ILE A 177 -9.42 29.84 0.51
N ASP A 178 -10.02 28.73 0.16
CA ASP A 178 -11.06 28.04 0.94
C ASP A 178 -10.55 26.74 1.55
N CYS A 179 -9.36 26.25 1.10
CA CYS A 179 -8.72 25.04 1.63
C CYS A 179 -7.19 25.12 1.53
N MET A 180 -6.52 24.60 2.55
CA MET A 180 -5.08 24.33 2.53
C MET A 180 -4.79 22.86 2.76
N ILE A 181 -4.02 22.24 1.87
CA ILE A 181 -3.51 20.88 2.03
C ILE A 181 -2.09 20.98 2.61
N ILE A 182 -1.86 20.38 3.76
CA ILE A 182 -0.52 20.28 4.37
C ILE A 182 0.21 19.08 3.81
N ASN A 183 1.28 19.33 3.04
CA ASN A 183 2.15 18.34 2.41
C ASN A 183 3.55 18.31 3.07
N LYS A 184 3.64 18.63 4.35
CA LYS A 184 4.84 18.47 5.19
C LYS A 184 4.52 17.65 6.42
N LYS A 185 5.44 16.75 6.79
CA LYS A 185 5.31 15.95 8.02
C LYS A 185 5.39 16.84 9.27
N ARG A 186 4.84 16.37 10.38
CA ARG A 186 4.88 17.07 11.68
C ARG A 186 6.30 17.35 12.15
N THR A 187 7.24 16.44 11.85
CA THR A 187 8.66 16.58 12.16
C THR A 187 9.37 17.65 11.32
N GLU A 188 8.77 18.06 10.20
CA GLU A 188 9.36 19.02 9.26
C GLU A 188 8.83 20.45 9.43
N SER A 189 7.70 20.62 10.14
CA SER A 189 7.07 21.94 10.30
C SER A 189 6.03 21.96 11.43
N ASN A 190 5.98 23.08 12.16
CA ASN A 190 4.95 23.40 13.16
C ASN A 190 3.79 24.24 12.56
N ILE A 191 3.60 24.23 11.28
CA ILE A 191 2.57 24.99 10.56
C ILE A 191 1.16 24.74 11.11
N ARG A 192 0.90 23.55 11.64
CA ARG A 192 -0.41 23.16 12.19
C ARG A 192 -0.87 24.10 13.30
N ASP A 193 0.04 24.47 14.20
CA ASP A 193 -0.23 25.41 15.30
C ASP A 193 -0.55 26.81 14.77
N GLN A 194 0.05 27.21 13.67
CA GLN A 194 -0.19 28.51 13.03
C GLN A 194 -1.54 28.56 12.29
N LEU A 195 -2.07 27.41 11.88
CA LEU A 195 -3.32 27.30 11.12
C LEU A 195 -4.56 27.02 11.99
N GLU A 196 -4.43 26.87 13.31
CA GLU A 196 -5.55 26.53 14.21
C GLU A 196 -6.74 27.53 14.15
N ASN A 197 -6.46 28.79 13.83
CA ASN A 197 -7.47 29.87 13.82
C ASN A 197 -7.72 30.44 12.42
N CYS A 198 -7.42 29.72 11.36
CA CYS A 198 -7.62 30.19 10.00
C CYS A 198 -9.08 30.06 9.54
N ASN A 199 -9.50 30.99 8.65
CA ASN A 199 -10.86 31.01 8.09
C ASN A 199 -11.08 30.07 6.90
N PHE A 200 -10.16 29.16 6.63
CA PHE A 200 -10.23 28.16 5.57
C PHE A 200 -10.08 26.74 6.14
N ALA A 201 -10.51 25.76 5.37
CA ALA A 201 -10.35 24.37 5.78
C ALA A 201 -8.89 23.91 5.69
N VAL A 202 -8.46 23.09 6.63
CA VAL A 202 -7.13 22.48 6.62
C VAL A 202 -7.25 20.98 6.44
N ILE A 203 -6.56 20.45 5.43
CA ILE A 203 -6.43 19.02 5.16
C ILE A 203 -4.98 18.64 5.42
N ASP A 204 -4.73 17.95 6.52
CA ASP A 204 -3.42 17.40 6.83
C ASP A 204 -3.33 15.98 6.29
N ILE A 205 -2.58 15.79 5.20
CA ILE A 205 -2.41 14.47 4.57
C ILE A 205 -1.51 13.52 5.38
N TYR A 206 -0.97 13.96 6.50
CA TYR A 206 -0.20 13.15 7.44
C TYR A 206 -0.89 12.97 8.80
N ASP A 207 -2.12 13.46 8.98
CA ASP A 207 -2.88 13.25 10.21
C ASP A 207 -3.62 11.91 10.18
N VAL A 208 -2.90 10.85 10.54
CA VAL A 208 -3.41 9.47 10.52
C VAL A 208 -4.62 9.23 11.43
N ASP A 209 -4.78 10.02 12.49
CA ASP A 209 -5.87 9.84 13.45
C ASP A 209 -7.22 10.31 12.88
N LYS A 210 -7.22 11.08 11.81
CA LYS A 210 -8.42 11.60 11.14
C LYS A 210 -8.79 10.81 9.87
N PHE A 211 -8.08 9.74 9.57
CA PHE A 211 -8.35 8.97 8.36
C PHE A 211 -9.57 8.07 8.53
N VAL A 212 -10.55 8.26 7.67
CA VAL A 212 -11.60 7.28 7.42
C VAL A 212 -11.24 6.57 6.13
N PHE A 213 -10.75 5.35 6.25
CA PHE A 213 -10.38 4.53 5.10
C PHE A 213 -11.63 3.85 4.53
N TYR A 214 -11.67 3.72 3.21
CA TYR A 214 -12.69 2.92 2.54
C TYR A 214 -12.21 1.47 2.45
N ASN A 215 -13.15 0.52 2.51
CA ASN A 215 -12.83 -0.88 2.28
C ASN A 215 -12.35 -1.07 0.84
N ARG A 216 -11.04 -1.18 0.67
CA ARG A 216 -10.42 -1.42 -0.64
C ARG A 216 -10.45 -2.88 -1.04
N HIS A 217 -10.45 -3.75 -0.04
CA HIS A 217 -10.46 -5.21 -0.17
C HIS A 217 -11.58 -5.80 0.70
N PRO A 218 -12.87 -5.53 0.36
CA PRO A 218 -14.00 -6.01 1.18
C PRO A 218 -14.03 -7.53 1.32
N GLU A 219 -13.42 -8.27 0.40
CA GLU A 219 -13.25 -9.71 0.48
C GLU A 219 -12.45 -10.18 1.73
N LEU A 220 -11.67 -9.28 2.32
CA LEU A 220 -10.90 -9.58 3.55
C LEU A 220 -11.78 -9.58 4.82
N GLU A 221 -12.98 -9.04 4.78
CA GLU A 221 -13.89 -9.07 5.94
C GLU A 221 -14.21 -10.49 6.40
N ARG A 222 -14.15 -11.47 5.50
CA ARG A 222 -14.33 -12.89 5.83
C ARG A 222 -13.30 -13.46 6.82
N PHE A 223 -12.16 -12.78 6.99
CA PHE A 223 -11.12 -13.22 7.93
C PHE A 223 -11.33 -12.66 9.35
N HIS A 224 -12.34 -11.83 9.59
CA HIS A 224 -12.59 -11.24 10.89
C HIS A 224 -12.98 -12.32 11.92
N ASN A 225 -12.15 -12.45 12.96
CA ASN A 225 -12.38 -13.36 14.09
C ASN A 225 -12.52 -14.86 13.75
N ILE A 226 -12.00 -15.31 12.61
CA ILE A 226 -12.07 -16.76 12.22
C ILE A 226 -11.24 -17.67 13.13
N HIS A 227 -10.25 -17.09 13.86
CA HIS A 227 -9.36 -17.77 14.80
C HIS A 227 -9.52 -17.22 16.22
N LYS A 228 -10.75 -16.86 16.59
CA LYS A 228 -11.02 -16.26 17.88
C LYS A 228 -10.60 -17.16 19.05
N ASN A 229 -9.73 -16.62 19.90
CA ASN A 229 -9.16 -17.26 21.08
C ASN A 229 -8.14 -18.39 20.80
N GLU A 230 -7.75 -18.62 19.57
CA GLU A 230 -6.67 -19.54 19.21
C GLU A 230 -5.30 -18.86 19.37
N ARG A 231 -4.23 -19.63 19.22
CA ARG A 231 -2.86 -19.13 19.15
C ARG A 231 -2.29 -19.28 17.75
N ALA A 232 -1.34 -18.40 17.39
CA ALA A 232 -0.64 -18.44 16.11
C ALA A 232 0.88 -18.30 16.30
N PHE A 233 1.62 -18.86 15.35
CA PHE A 233 3.07 -18.73 15.24
C PHE A 233 3.44 -17.99 13.97
N LEU A 234 4.15 -16.87 14.10
CA LEU A 234 4.67 -16.07 13.00
C LEU A 234 6.15 -16.42 12.79
N LEU A 235 6.45 -17.06 11.66
CA LEU A 235 7.78 -17.59 11.39
C LEU A 235 8.55 -16.64 10.46
N GLY A 236 9.60 -16.02 11.02
CA GLY A 236 10.61 -15.29 10.25
C GLY A 236 11.58 -16.22 9.54
N ASN A 237 12.54 -15.61 8.86
CA ASN A 237 13.58 -16.38 8.15
C ASN A 237 14.97 -16.19 8.79
N GLY A 238 14.99 -15.72 10.03
CA GLY A 238 16.24 -15.48 10.75
C GLY A 238 17.01 -16.75 11.11
N PRO A 239 18.31 -16.65 11.38
CA PRO A 239 19.19 -17.80 11.59
C PRO A 239 18.86 -18.64 12.85
N SER A 240 18.06 -18.09 13.77
CA SER A 240 17.62 -18.81 14.97
C SER A 240 16.52 -19.83 14.71
N LEU A 241 15.83 -19.78 13.56
CA LEU A 241 14.82 -20.76 13.17
C LEU A 241 15.47 -22.09 12.78
N THR A 242 14.91 -23.21 13.21
CA THR A 242 15.41 -24.55 12.87
C THR A 242 14.33 -25.44 12.24
N LEU A 243 14.74 -26.47 11.49
CA LEU A 243 13.82 -27.48 11.00
C LEU A 243 13.14 -28.23 12.14
N ALA A 244 13.81 -28.41 13.29
CA ALA A 244 13.22 -29.03 14.47
C ALA A 244 12.02 -28.23 15.02
N ASP A 245 12.12 -26.89 15.02
CA ASP A 245 11.02 -26.00 15.43
C ASP A 245 9.82 -26.17 14.52
N ILE A 246 10.08 -26.19 13.21
CA ILE A 246 9.06 -26.36 12.18
C ILE A 246 8.35 -27.70 12.31
N GLU A 247 9.11 -28.77 12.53
CA GLU A 247 8.53 -30.11 12.77
C GLU A 247 7.76 -30.19 14.08
N MET A 248 8.15 -29.45 15.11
CA MET A 248 7.39 -29.36 16.36
C MET A 248 6.03 -28.68 16.11
N LEU A 249 6.01 -27.56 15.40
CA LEU A 249 4.77 -26.86 15.02
C LEU A 249 3.86 -27.75 14.17
N ARG A 250 4.43 -28.47 13.18
CA ARG A 250 3.69 -29.40 12.33
C ARG A 250 3.04 -30.53 13.13
N LYS A 251 3.78 -31.17 14.02
CA LYS A 251 3.29 -32.29 14.85
C LYS A 251 2.17 -31.90 15.80
N ASN A 252 2.21 -30.62 16.27
CA ASN A 252 1.19 -30.11 17.18
C ASN A 252 0.04 -29.40 16.43
N HIS A 253 0.03 -29.43 15.09
CA HIS A 253 -1.01 -28.81 14.25
C HIS A 253 -1.23 -27.34 14.56
N GLU A 254 -0.14 -26.60 14.82
CA GLU A 254 -0.20 -25.18 15.14
C GLU A 254 -0.50 -24.32 13.91
N ILE A 255 -1.31 -23.28 14.09
CA ILE A 255 -1.60 -22.33 13.03
C ILE A 255 -0.38 -21.43 12.81
N CYS A 256 0.13 -21.43 11.59
CA CYS A 256 1.39 -20.78 11.25
C CYS A 256 1.24 -19.76 10.13
N PHE A 257 1.89 -18.61 10.33
CA PHE A 257 2.15 -17.60 9.30
C PHE A 257 3.62 -17.69 8.87
N GLY A 258 3.85 -18.00 7.62
CA GLY A 258 5.19 -17.92 7.01
C GLY A 258 5.45 -16.55 6.43
N LEU A 259 6.65 -16.01 6.59
CA LEU A 259 7.00 -14.67 6.10
C LEU A 259 7.88 -14.74 4.86
N ASN A 260 7.61 -13.88 3.88
CA ASN A 260 8.41 -13.74 2.67
C ASN A 260 8.71 -15.10 1.99
N LYS A 261 9.98 -15.43 1.80
CA LYS A 261 10.42 -16.63 1.07
C LYS A 261 10.55 -17.88 1.95
N ILE A 262 9.71 -18.06 2.96
CA ILE A 262 9.69 -19.24 3.84
C ILE A 262 9.53 -20.56 3.05
N HIS A 263 8.90 -20.50 1.88
CA HIS A 263 8.70 -21.65 1.00
C HIS A 263 10.00 -22.33 0.53
N LYS A 264 11.13 -21.67 0.65
CA LYS A 264 12.44 -22.28 0.32
C LYS A 264 12.79 -23.50 1.16
N ILE A 265 12.11 -23.70 2.29
CA ILE A 265 12.26 -24.92 3.10
C ILE A 265 11.33 -26.07 2.68
N PHE A 266 10.39 -25.83 1.78
CA PHE A 266 9.34 -26.82 1.44
C PHE A 266 9.86 -28.15 0.89
N GLU A 267 11.09 -28.17 0.41
CA GLU A 267 11.75 -29.42 -0.03
C GLU A 267 12.44 -30.17 1.12
N LEU A 268 12.61 -29.50 2.26
CA LEU A 268 13.26 -30.06 3.45
C LEU A 268 12.28 -30.59 4.49
N THR A 269 10.99 -30.30 4.34
CA THR A 269 9.94 -30.68 5.30
C THR A 269 8.58 -30.80 4.61
N GLU A 270 7.70 -31.61 5.17
CA GLU A 270 6.29 -31.67 4.76
C GLU A 270 5.44 -30.53 5.33
N TRP A 271 6.01 -29.74 6.24
CA TRP A 271 5.29 -28.61 6.82
C TRP A 271 4.92 -27.57 5.76
N ARG A 272 3.72 -27.05 5.89
CA ARG A 272 3.22 -25.90 5.14
C ARG A 272 2.51 -24.95 6.09
N PRO A 273 2.77 -23.63 6.02
CA PRO A 273 2.03 -22.68 6.85
C PRO A 273 0.60 -22.53 6.34
N ASP A 274 -0.32 -22.18 7.23
CA ASP A 274 -1.70 -21.86 6.86
C ASP A 274 -1.76 -20.57 6.06
N TYR A 275 -0.91 -19.60 6.40
CA TYR A 275 -0.83 -18.29 5.82
C TYR A 275 0.60 -17.93 5.43
N ILE A 276 0.75 -17.19 4.32
CA ILE A 276 2.03 -16.61 3.90
C ILE A 276 1.84 -15.10 3.72
N CYS A 277 2.75 -14.29 4.25
CA CYS A 277 2.69 -12.83 4.17
C CYS A 277 3.90 -12.25 3.42
N MET A 278 3.66 -11.37 2.45
CA MET A 278 4.68 -10.68 1.67
C MET A 278 4.34 -9.19 1.49
N SER A 279 5.15 -8.29 2.03
CA SER A 279 4.91 -6.83 1.92
C SER A 279 5.88 -6.10 1.00
N ASP A 280 7.07 -6.65 0.76
CA ASP A 280 8.07 -6.05 -0.13
C ASP A 280 7.82 -6.47 -1.59
N ALA A 281 7.62 -5.49 -2.47
CA ALA A 281 7.40 -5.69 -3.89
C ALA A 281 8.51 -6.51 -4.58
N ARG A 282 9.76 -6.40 -4.11
CA ARG A 282 10.90 -7.19 -4.63
C ARG A 282 10.75 -8.67 -4.28
N VAL A 283 10.31 -8.97 -3.06
CA VAL A 283 10.02 -10.35 -2.64
C VAL A 283 8.86 -10.91 -3.43
N ILE A 284 7.78 -10.16 -3.58
CA ILE A 284 6.59 -10.58 -4.34
C ILE A 284 6.99 -10.89 -5.78
N SER A 285 7.74 -10.00 -6.43
CA SER A 285 8.22 -10.20 -7.80
C SER A 285 9.12 -11.44 -7.95
N ALA A 286 10.00 -11.67 -6.97
CA ALA A 286 10.87 -12.86 -6.97
C ALA A 286 10.11 -14.18 -6.75
N CYS A 287 8.95 -14.14 -6.12
CA CYS A 287 8.12 -15.33 -5.84
C CYS A 287 7.01 -15.57 -6.87
N GLU A 288 6.89 -14.72 -7.88
CA GLU A 288 5.79 -14.75 -8.85
C GLU A 288 5.69 -16.11 -9.59
N SER A 289 6.82 -16.66 -10.03
CA SER A 289 6.87 -17.95 -10.69
C SER A 289 6.60 -19.16 -9.78
N GLU A 290 6.57 -18.94 -8.45
CA GLU A 290 6.35 -19.98 -7.45
C GLU A 290 4.96 -19.91 -6.80
N LEU A 291 4.09 -19.01 -7.26
CA LEU A 291 2.77 -18.77 -6.66
C LEU A 291 1.90 -20.02 -6.57
N ASP A 292 1.93 -20.89 -7.57
CA ASP A 292 1.18 -22.15 -7.55
C ASP A 292 1.65 -23.06 -6.41
N LYS A 293 2.96 -23.11 -6.15
CA LYS A 293 3.56 -23.85 -5.04
C LYS A 293 3.16 -23.27 -3.68
N LEU A 294 3.10 -21.93 -3.58
CA LEU A 294 2.70 -21.23 -2.37
C LEU A 294 1.21 -21.43 -2.06
N THR A 295 0.37 -21.29 -3.06
CA THR A 295 -1.09 -21.34 -2.92
C THR A 295 -1.65 -22.76 -2.83
N ALA A 296 -0.83 -23.80 -3.10
CA ALA A 296 -1.28 -25.19 -3.02
C ALA A 296 -1.86 -25.54 -1.64
N ASN A 297 -1.24 -25.07 -0.54
CA ASN A 297 -1.65 -25.39 0.83
C ASN A 297 -1.89 -24.17 1.71
N SER A 298 -1.56 -22.96 1.26
CA SER A 298 -1.59 -21.75 2.07
C SER A 298 -2.48 -20.67 1.43
N ILE A 299 -3.03 -19.78 2.25
CA ILE A 299 -3.56 -18.49 1.79
C ILE A 299 -2.42 -17.49 1.82
N VAL A 300 -2.19 -16.81 0.72
CA VAL A 300 -1.08 -15.86 0.57
C VAL A 300 -1.60 -14.44 0.64
N PHE A 301 -1.16 -13.69 1.64
CA PHE A 301 -1.42 -12.26 1.78
C PHE A 301 -0.28 -11.45 1.19
N MET A 302 -0.57 -10.59 0.25
CA MET A 302 0.39 -9.71 -0.41
C MET A 302 0.00 -8.24 -0.26
N ALA A 303 0.98 -7.39 0.02
CA ALA A 303 0.72 -5.95 -0.04
C ALA A 303 0.41 -5.52 -1.48
N ASP A 304 -0.63 -4.71 -1.67
CA ASP A 304 -1.07 -4.24 -2.99
C ASP A 304 -0.10 -3.22 -3.65
N ARG A 305 0.92 -2.76 -2.91
CA ARG A 305 2.06 -1.98 -3.46
C ARG A 305 2.78 -2.65 -4.62
N PHE A 306 2.64 -3.95 -4.72
CA PHE A 306 3.13 -4.74 -5.83
C PHE A 306 2.68 -4.19 -7.19
N PHE A 307 1.46 -3.69 -7.32
CA PHE A 307 0.95 -3.09 -8.56
C PHE A 307 1.76 -1.90 -9.07
N TYR A 308 2.59 -1.31 -8.22
CA TYR A 308 3.44 -0.18 -8.58
C TYR A 308 4.79 -0.59 -9.19
N SER A 309 5.15 -1.87 -9.12
CA SER A 309 6.48 -2.36 -9.50
C SER A 309 6.50 -3.56 -10.43
N SER A 310 5.40 -4.31 -10.59
CA SER A 310 5.32 -5.47 -11.46
C SER A 310 4.06 -5.46 -12.33
N ASN A 311 4.06 -6.29 -13.37
CA ASN A 311 3.01 -6.33 -14.39
C ASN A 311 1.96 -7.42 -14.15
N SER A 312 2.05 -8.20 -13.07
CA SER A 312 1.18 -9.35 -12.88
C SER A 312 0.28 -9.19 -11.65
N TYR A 313 -1.00 -9.30 -11.89
CA TYR A 313 -2.04 -9.48 -10.89
C TYR A 313 -2.52 -10.94 -10.98
N VAL A 314 -2.35 -11.67 -9.90
CA VAL A 314 -2.85 -13.05 -9.83
C VAL A 314 -4.24 -13.02 -9.19
N CYS A 315 -5.26 -13.33 -9.97
CA CYS A 315 -6.60 -13.54 -9.46
C CYS A 315 -6.73 -15.00 -9.01
N SER A 316 -6.73 -15.21 -7.70
CA SER A 316 -6.91 -16.53 -7.10
C SER A 316 -7.60 -16.38 -5.74
N ASP A 317 -8.49 -17.27 -5.40
CA ASP A 317 -9.13 -17.30 -4.07
C ASP A 317 -8.11 -17.52 -2.94
N LYS A 318 -6.92 -18.01 -3.27
CA LYS A 318 -5.81 -18.25 -2.36
C LYS A 318 -4.85 -17.05 -2.24
N VAL A 319 -4.92 -16.06 -3.13
CA VAL A 319 -4.11 -14.84 -3.06
C VAL A 319 -4.99 -13.68 -2.61
N GLN A 320 -4.64 -13.08 -1.50
CA GLN A 320 -5.34 -11.96 -0.89
C GLN A 320 -4.48 -10.71 -0.93
N TYR A 321 -4.96 -9.65 -1.56
CA TYR A 321 -4.25 -8.38 -1.56
C TYR A 321 -4.70 -7.52 -0.39
N VAL A 322 -3.73 -6.90 0.28
CA VAL A 322 -3.95 -6.03 1.44
C VAL A 322 -3.37 -4.65 1.12
N HIS A 323 -4.17 -3.60 1.29
CA HIS A 323 -3.69 -2.24 1.09
C HIS A 323 -2.69 -1.85 2.17
N LEU A 324 -1.46 -1.49 1.77
CA LEU A 324 -0.41 -1.05 2.69
C LEU A 324 -0.34 0.48 2.74
N LYS A 325 -0.81 1.07 3.82
CA LYS A 325 -0.90 2.52 4.09
C LYS A 325 0.46 3.15 4.40
N SER A 326 1.41 3.03 3.48
CA SER A 326 2.78 3.53 3.71
C SER A 326 2.93 5.03 3.54
N GLU A 327 2.02 5.64 2.81
CA GLU A 327 1.97 7.07 2.51
C GLU A 327 1.71 7.90 3.76
N TYR A 328 0.90 7.35 4.65
CA TYR A 328 0.45 7.98 5.88
C TYR A 328 1.36 7.67 7.08
N TYR A 329 2.44 6.92 6.83
CA TYR A 329 3.36 6.56 7.88
C TYR A 329 4.22 7.74 8.29
N GLU A 330 4.07 8.14 9.53
CA GLU A 330 5.04 8.96 10.26
C GLU A 330 5.87 8.05 11.18
N PRO A 331 7.22 8.04 11.10
CA PRO A 331 8.05 7.12 11.89
C PRO A 331 7.80 7.16 13.40
N ASN A 332 7.34 8.31 13.91
CA ASN A 332 7.08 8.51 15.33
C ASN A 332 5.63 8.17 15.75
N LEU A 333 4.75 7.86 14.80
CA LEU A 333 3.32 7.61 15.03
C LEU A 333 2.81 6.43 14.18
N PRO A 334 3.38 5.23 14.31
CA PRO A 334 2.90 4.08 13.54
C PRO A 334 1.45 3.75 13.93
N GLY A 335 0.58 3.55 12.93
CA GLY A 335 -0.79 3.08 13.13
C GLY A 335 -0.84 1.55 13.29
N PHE A 336 -1.94 1.01 13.81
CA PHE A 336 -2.25 -0.41 13.79
C PHE A 336 -3.71 -0.59 13.33
N SER A 337 -3.96 -1.49 12.37
CA SER A 337 -5.26 -1.60 11.73
C SER A 337 -6.28 -2.31 12.60
N GLU A 338 -7.48 -1.75 12.68
CA GLU A 338 -8.66 -2.40 13.26
C GLU A 338 -9.46 -3.17 12.19
N ASN A 339 -9.26 -2.82 10.91
CA ASN A 339 -9.93 -3.46 9.77
C ASN A 339 -8.99 -3.59 8.57
N ILE A 340 -8.52 -4.80 8.32
CA ILE A 340 -7.60 -5.09 7.21
C ILE A 340 -8.23 -4.88 5.82
N ALA A 341 -9.55 -4.89 5.70
CA ALA A 341 -10.25 -4.59 4.46
C ALA A 341 -10.03 -3.12 4.02
N GLU A 342 -9.83 -2.22 4.96
CA GLU A 342 -9.42 -0.84 4.72
C GLU A 342 -7.92 -0.69 4.47
N GLY A 343 -7.14 -1.68 4.89
CA GLY A 343 -5.70 -1.75 4.79
C GLY A 343 -4.96 -1.81 6.12
N VAL A 344 -3.67 -2.01 6.05
CA VAL A 344 -2.73 -2.15 7.16
C VAL A 344 -1.68 -1.04 7.14
N PHE A 345 -1.02 -0.81 8.26
CA PHE A 345 0.00 0.25 8.37
C PHE A 345 1.40 -0.33 8.16
N TRP A 346 2.24 0.44 7.48
CA TRP A 346 3.63 0.10 7.27
C TRP A 346 4.47 0.29 8.54
N GLY A 347 5.38 -0.65 8.82
CA GLY A 347 6.30 -0.63 9.95
C GLY A 347 7.70 -1.16 9.60
N ALA A 348 8.10 -1.00 8.32
CA ALA A 348 9.39 -1.37 7.76
C ALA A 348 9.72 -2.89 7.75
N CYS A 349 8.78 -3.76 8.09
CA CYS A 349 8.97 -5.21 8.01
C CYS A 349 7.64 -5.96 7.84
N VAL A 350 7.68 -7.06 7.11
CA VAL A 350 6.50 -7.89 6.81
C VAL A 350 5.82 -8.44 8.07
N THR A 351 6.57 -8.68 9.14
CA THR A 351 6.03 -9.13 10.43
C THR A 351 4.99 -8.14 10.96
N TYR A 352 5.29 -6.84 10.90
CA TYR A 352 4.35 -5.80 11.31
C TYR A 352 3.38 -5.42 10.21
N ASP A 353 3.89 -5.19 8.99
CA ASP A 353 3.10 -4.69 7.86
C ASP A 353 1.86 -5.54 7.58
N LEU A 354 2.00 -6.87 7.69
CA LEU A 354 0.93 -7.81 7.39
C LEU A 354 0.65 -8.74 8.57
N ALA A 355 1.62 -9.57 8.98
CA ALA A 355 1.34 -10.74 9.78
C ALA A 355 0.70 -10.41 11.15
N LEU A 356 1.24 -9.46 11.92
CA LEU A 356 0.69 -9.07 13.23
C LEU A 356 -0.70 -8.44 13.10
N GLN A 357 -0.90 -7.56 12.12
CA GLN A 357 -2.19 -6.87 11.94
C GLN A 357 -3.27 -7.83 11.43
N ILE A 358 -2.91 -8.77 10.53
CA ILE A 358 -3.83 -9.81 10.04
C ILE A 358 -4.16 -10.79 11.17
N ALA A 359 -3.17 -11.28 11.91
CA ALA A 359 -3.41 -12.19 13.03
C ALA A 359 -4.30 -11.55 14.12
N ALA A 360 -4.06 -10.29 14.46
CA ALA A 360 -4.93 -9.56 15.38
C ALA A 360 -6.37 -9.45 14.87
N TYR A 361 -6.57 -9.13 13.58
CA TYR A 361 -7.88 -9.06 12.94
C TYR A 361 -8.61 -10.42 12.91
N MET A 362 -7.85 -11.51 12.71
CA MET A 362 -8.37 -12.87 12.76
C MET A 362 -8.77 -13.31 14.19
N GLY A 363 -8.43 -12.55 15.23
CA GLY A 363 -8.89 -12.76 16.60
C GLY A 363 -8.01 -13.69 17.42
N PHE A 364 -6.77 -13.96 17.02
CA PHE A 364 -5.84 -14.75 17.82
C PHE A 364 -5.62 -14.15 19.20
N LYS A 365 -5.63 -15.00 20.22
CA LYS A 365 -5.46 -14.61 21.62
C LYS A 365 -4.00 -14.51 22.02
N GLU A 366 -3.17 -15.35 21.44
CA GLU A 366 -1.72 -15.40 21.67
C GLU A 366 -1.01 -15.51 20.32
N ILE A 367 -0.01 -14.66 20.10
CA ILE A 367 0.80 -14.62 18.89
C ILE A 367 2.26 -14.80 19.27
N TYR A 368 2.90 -15.82 18.75
CA TYR A 368 4.29 -16.17 19.04
C TYR A 368 5.19 -15.88 17.86
N LEU A 369 6.22 -15.07 18.05
CA LEU A 369 7.24 -14.76 17.04
C LEU A 369 8.38 -15.76 17.14
N VAL A 370 8.71 -16.44 16.04
CA VAL A 370 9.78 -17.43 15.96
C VAL A 370 10.68 -17.11 14.77
N GLY A 371 12.01 -17.10 14.96
CA GLY A 371 12.93 -16.75 13.89
C GLY A 371 12.89 -15.26 13.47
N ILE A 372 12.44 -14.39 14.39
CA ILE A 372 12.46 -12.93 14.22
C ILE A 372 13.66 -12.37 15.01
N ASP A 373 14.84 -12.59 14.48
CA ASP A 373 16.10 -12.28 15.18
C ASP A 373 16.32 -10.78 15.40
N HIS A 374 15.76 -9.95 14.54
CA HIS A 374 15.85 -8.49 14.63
C HIS A 374 17.29 -7.97 14.71
N ASN A 375 18.20 -8.63 13.99
CA ASN A 375 19.57 -8.25 13.83
C ASN A 375 20.03 -8.58 12.41
N ASN A 376 20.83 -7.71 11.80
CA ASN A 376 21.46 -7.99 10.51
C ASN A 376 22.99 -7.85 10.64
N ILE A 377 23.68 -8.81 10.05
CA ILE A 377 25.12 -8.77 9.89
C ILE A 377 25.41 -8.27 8.48
N GLY A 378 26.05 -7.11 8.36
CA GLY A 378 26.37 -6.55 7.06
C GLY A 378 25.16 -6.09 6.25
N GLN A 379 25.05 -6.55 5.01
CA GLN A 379 23.92 -6.26 4.13
C GLN A 379 22.73 -7.19 4.42
N VAL A 380 21.51 -6.77 4.08
CA VAL A 380 20.30 -7.61 4.25
C VAL A 380 20.38 -8.94 3.51
N THR A 381 21.19 -9.02 2.46
CA THR A 381 21.41 -10.21 1.64
C THR A 381 22.53 -11.13 2.13
N ASP A 382 23.17 -10.82 3.26
CA ASP A 382 24.17 -11.70 3.85
C ASP A 382 23.53 -13.02 4.29
N SER A 383 24.11 -14.15 3.88
CA SER A 383 23.56 -15.49 4.16
C SER A 383 23.45 -15.79 5.67
N ARG A 384 24.26 -15.14 6.50
CA ARG A 384 24.20 -15.28 7.97
C ARG A 384 22.94 -14.66 8.60
N ASN A 385 22.19 -13.87 7.85
CA ASN A 385 20.93 -13.28 8.31
C ASN A 385 19.72 -14.21 8.10
N HIS A 386 19.95 -15.37 7.50
CA HIS A 386 18.87 -16.29 7.14
C HIS A 386 19.21 -17.73 7.54
N PHE A 387 18.20 -18.49 7.93
CA PHE A 387 18.39 -19.89 8.31
C PHE A 387 18.64 -20.81 7.10
N ILE A 388 18.37 -20.34 5.86
CA ILE A 388 18.73 -21.02 4.60
C ILE A 388 19.86 -20.25 3.92
N PRO A 389 21.03 -20.90 3.61
CA PRO A 389 22.19 -20.22 3.02
C PRO A 389 21.88 -19.53 1.68
N ASP A 390 21.04 -20.14 0.82
CA ASP A 390 20.71 -19.64 -0.52
C ASP A 390 19.38 -18.89 -0.54
N TYR A 391 19.12 -18.13 0.51
CA TYR A 391 17.89 -17.33 0.62
C TYR A 391 17.74 -16.29 -0.50
N PHE A 392 18.83 -15.65 -0.92
CA PHE A 392 18.89 -14.75 -2.07
C PHE A 392 19.69 -15.34 -3.21
N SER A 393 19.15 -15.32 -4.43
CA SER A 393 19.90 -15.60 -5.65
C SER A 393 20.93 -14.49 -5.94
N GLN A 394 21.85 -14.72 -6.87
CA GLN A 394 22.83 -13.68 -7.25
C GLN A 394 22.15 -12.46 -7.91
N GLU A 395 21.10 -12.68 -8.69
CA GLU A 395 20.31 -11.62 -9.33
C GLU A 395 19.60 -10.77 -8.28
N GLU A 396 18.97 -11.41 -7.31
CA GLU A 396 18.30 -10.72 -6.20
C GLU A 396 19.25 -9.88 -5.36
N LYS A 397 20.49 -10.34 -5.12
CA LYS A 397 21.48 -9.57 -4.37
C LYS A 397 21.75 -8.20 -5.01
N GLY A 398 21.77 -8.12 -6.34
CA GLY A 398 21.89 -6.84 -7.06
C GLY A 398 20.69 -5.90 -6.82
N VAL A 399 19.48 -6.44 -6.77
CA VAL A 399 18.25 -5.65 -6.49
C VAL A 399 18.22 -5.07 -5.07
N TYR A 400 18.90 -5.71 -4.13
CA TYR A 400 19.00 -5.27 -2.74
C TYR A 400 20.27 -4.48 -2.41
N GLU A 401 21.08 -4.12 -3.42
CA GLU A 401 22.30 -3.34 -3.19
C GLU A 401 21.98 -2.00 -2.50
N GLY A 402 22.67 -1.71 -1.42
CA GLY A 402 22.47 -0.50 -0.62
C GLY A 402 21.22 -0.49 0.27
N VAL A 403 20.38 -1.53 0.23
CA VAL A 403 19.22 -1.64 1.10
C VAL A 403 19.67 -1.98 2.53
N LYS A 404 19.20 -1.20 3.49
CA LYS A 404 19.45 -1.40 4.93
C LYS A 404 18.14 -1.62 5.67
N ALA A 405 18.17 -2.46 6.69
CA ALA A 405 17.06 -2.61 7.62
C ALA A 405 16.92 -1.33 8.47
N ASP A 406 15.70 -0.84 8.61
CA ASP A 406 15.38 0.30 9.47
C ASP A 406 14.88 -0.21 10.83
N PHE A 407 15.81 -0.60 11.70
CA PHE A 407 15.49 -1.11 13.03
C PHE A 407 14.81 -0.08 13.92
N ALA A 408 15.07 1.22 13.73
CA ALA A 408 14.41 2.26 14.49
C ALA A 408 12.91 2.31 14.16
N ALA A 409 12.57 2.32 12.88
CA ALA A 409 11.17 2.25 12.42
C ALA A 409 10.49 0.94 12.86
N MET A 410 11.17 -0.20 12.72
CA MET A 410 10.66 -1.49 13.19
C MET A 410 10.36 -1.51 14.69
N ASN A 411 11.24 -0.97 15.52
CA ASN A 411 11.04 -0.91 16.96
C ASN A 411 9.82 -0.07 17.35
N LEU A 412 9.63 1.09 16.72
CA LEU A 412 8.45 1.93 16.94
C LEU A 412 7.17 1.20 16.54
N ALA A 413 7.18 0.48 15.42
CA ALA A 413 6.06 -0.32 14.96
C ALA A 413 5.74 -1.47 15.95
N TYR A 414 6.75 -2.20 16.41
CA TYR A 414 6.55 -3.26 17.41
C TYR A 414 6.04 -2.73 18.75
N GLN A 415 6.52 -1.56 19.22
CA GLN A 415 5.97 -0.89 20.41
C GLN A 415 4.48 -0.52 20.23
N LYS A 416 4.10 -0.11 19.03
CA LYS A 416 2.69 0.15 18.70
C LYS A 416 1.87 -1.15 18.73
N ALA A 417 2.40 -2.24 18.17
CA ALA A 417 1.73 -3.55 18.21
C ALA A 417 1.52 -4.03 19.65
N GLU A 418 2.55 -3.91 20.50
CA GLU A 418 2.47 -4.30 21.91
C GLU A 418 1.45 -3.44 22.68
N SER A 419 1.41 -2.13 22.43
CA SER A 419 0.43 -1.23 23.02
C SER A 419 -0.99 -1.56 22.57
N TYR A 420 -1.16 -1.86 21.27
CA TYR A 420 -2.44 -2.28 20.70
C TYR A 420 -2.90 -3.61 21.30
N ALA A 421 -2.02 -4.60 21.39
CA ALA A 421 -2.33 -5.90 21.98
C ALA A 421 -2.83 -5.77 23.44
N LYS A 422 -2.13 -4.98 24.25
CA LYS A 422 -2.55 -4.69 25.64
C LYS A 422 -3.93 -4.05 25.71
N LYS A 423 -4.21 -3.07 24.85
CA LYS A 423 -5.50 -2.38 24.80
C LYS A 423 -6.64 -3.31 24.41
N HIS A 424 -6.39 -4.24 23.47
CA HIS A 424 -7.40 -5.14 22.89
C HIS A 424 -7.44 -6.53 23.53
N GLY A 425 -6.58 -6.77 24.52
CA GLY A 425 -6.66 -7.94 25.40
C GLY A 425 -6.13 -9.25 24.77
N PHE A 426 -5.19 -9.18 23.84
CA PHE A 426 -4.42 -10.33 23.36
C PHE A 426 -2.92 -10.17 23.68
N GLN A 427 -2.11 -11.19 23.45
CA GLN A 427 -0.69 -11.20 23.83
C GLN A 427 0.20 -11.46 22.62
N ILE A 428 1.32 -10.77 22.54
CA ILE A 428 2.39 -11.05 21.58
C ILE A 428 3.61 -11.48 22.37
N TYR A 429 4.17 -12.63 22.04
CA TYR A 429 5.34 -13.21 22.69
C TYR A 429 6.51 -13.34 21.71
N ASN A 430 7.73 -13.10 22.18
CA ASN A 430 8.93 -13.42 21.44
C ASN A 430 9.45 -14.79 21.86
N ALA A 431 9.22 -15.82 21.04
CA ALA A 431 9.72 -17.17 21.21
C ALA A 431 11.00 -17.44 20.37
N THR A 432 11.59 -16.40 19.79
CA THR A 432 12.86 -16.48 19.03
C THR A 432 14.02 -16.81 19.97
N ARG A 433 14.80 -17.83 19.64
CA ARG A 433 16.02 -18.16 20.39
C ARG A 433 17.09 -17.12 20.12
N GLY A 434 17.51 -16.36 21.15
CA GLY A 434 18.45 -15.25 20.97
C GLY A 434 17.83 -14.04 20.25
N GLY A 435 18.57 -13.43 19.31
CA GLY A 435 18.14 -12.22 18.62
C GLY A 435 18.15 -10.97 19.50
N GLN A 436 17.69 -9.82 18.95
CA GLN A 436 17.72 -8.51 19.61
C GLN A 436 16.33 -7.86 19.77
N LEU A 437 15.24 -8.57 19.47
CA LEU A 437 13.89 -8.05 19.65
C LEU A 437 13.45 -8.17 21.12
N GLU A 438 13.44 -7.02 21.83
CA GLU A 438 13.09 -6.96 23.25
C GLU A 438 11.75 -6.26 23.55
N VAL A 439 11.00 -5.88 22.53
CA VAL A 439 9.72 -5.18 22.71
C VAL A 439 8.66 -6.10 23.33
N PHE A 440 8.65 -7.37 22.91
CA PHE A 440 7.67 -8.35 23.39
C PHE A 440 8.26 -9.24 24.49
N LYS A 441 7.40 -9.72 25.40
CA LYS A 441 7.79 -10.63 26.45
C LYS A 441 8.40 -11.91 25.85
N ARG A 442 9.61 -12.24 26.26
CA ARG A 442 10.26 -13.49 25.85
C ARG A 442 9.66 -14.69 26.54
N VAL A 443 9.53 -15.76 25.77
CA VAL A 443 9.15 -17.09 26.23
C VAL A 443 10.09 -18.12 25.60
N ASP A 444 10.28 -19.23 26.28
CA ASP A 444 11.05 -20.34 25.74
C ASP A 444 10.16 -21.17 24.82
N PHE A 445 10.53 -21.26 23.53
CA PHE A 445 9.80 -22.02 22.53
C PHE A 445 9.57 -23.49 22.93
N ASP A 446 10.59 -24.14 23.53
CA ASP A 446 10.54 -25.56 23.89
C ASP A 446 9.55 -25.85 25.03
N THR A 447 9.08 -24.83 25.74
CA THR A 447 8.09 -24.97 26.84
C THR A 447 6.65 -24.78 26.39
N LEU A 448 6.41 -24.51 25.10
CA LEU A 448 5.06 -24.26 24.58
C LEU A 448 4.28 -25.52 24.22
N PHE A 449 4.95 -26.70 24.22
CA PHE A 449 4.40 -27.97 23.77
C PHE A 449 4.45 -29.08 24.83
#